data_b07129ced77f9e0c4b616b3cf34d34e7
#
_entry.id   b07129ced77f9e0c4b616b3cf34d34e7
#
_cell.length_a   1.000
_cell.length_b   1.000
_cell.length_c   1.000
_cell.angle_alpha   90.00
_cell.angle_beta   90.00
_cell.angle_gamma   90.00
#
_symmetry.space_group_name_H-M   'P 1'
#
loop_
_entity.id
_entity.type
_entity.pdbx_description
1 polymer ?
#
loop_
_entity_poly.entity_id
_entity_poly.type
_entity_poly.pdbx_seq_one_letter_code
_entity_poly.pdbx_strand_id
1 'polypeptide(L)'
;ANMENIEFSDTSEQKIEKTLTTRKGVCIHYAELFNAIVSQLGFESEIIEGYTKQFGKVASLSHAWCAVKSEGKWLLFDPTWGAGSVNNGVFVKKLNNFYFKTPPKAMLETHMPFDYLWQLSRYPINNAEFISGKVVANPTKPVFNFADEIEKLKQKTEEIKLFECISRVEANGVSTKLIKDYLENKKNELSGKRNNQ
;
A
#
# COMPACT_ATOMS: atom_id res chain seq x y z
N ALA A 1 1.38 -5.19 -20.41
CA ALA A 1 0.14 -5.51 -19.70
C ALA A 1 -0.93 -4.57 -20.21
N ASN A 2 -1.90 -5.08 -20.99
CA ASN A 2 -3.04 -4.30 -21.41
C ASN A 2 -3.88 -4.01 -20.18
N MET A 3 -4.04 -2.73 -19.84
CA MET A 3 -4.91 -2.25 -18.76
C MET A 3 -6.39 -2.24 -19.17
N GLU A 4 -6.74 -2.80 -20.29
CA GLU A 4 -8.04 -2.66 -20.96
C GLU A 4 -9.21 -3.47 -20.38
N ASN A 5 -9.12 -4.10 -19.23
CA ASN A 5 -10.27 -4.75 -18.58
C ASN A 5 -10.05 -4.98 -17.08
N ILE A 6 -9.64 -3.95 -16.36
CA ILE A 6 -9.64 -4.01 -14.91
C ILE A 6 -10.99 -3.51 -14.44
N GLU A 7 -11.90 -4.41 -14.12
CA GLU A 7 -13.11 -4.07 -13.40
C GLU A 7 -12.74 -3.83 -11.94
N PHE A 8 -12.75 -2.57 -11.52
CA PHE A 8 -12.46 -2.17 -10.14
C PHE A 8 -13.52 -2.65 -9.13
N SER A 9 -14.61 -3.25 -9.61
CA SER A 9 -15.70 -3.81 -8.81
C SER A 9 -15.48 -5.27 -8.38
N ASP A 10 -14.44 -5.95 -8.89
CA ASP A 10 -14.17 -7.35 -8.54
C ASP A 10 -13.86 -7.53 -7.07
N THR A 11 -14.40 -8.58 -6.44
CA THR A 11 -14.01 -8.99 -5.09
C THR A 11 -12.57 -9.52 -5.07
N SER A 12 -11.97 -9.67 -3.88
CA SER A 12 -10.62 -10.26 -3.74
C SER A 12 -10.55 -11.64 -4.38
N GLU A 13 -11.56 -12.50 -4.16
CA GLU A 13 -11.63 -13.83 -4.74
C GLU A 13 -11.67 -13.80 -6.26
N GLN A 14 -12.49 -12.91 -6.84
CA GLN A 14 -12.59 -12.74 -8.29
C GLN A 14 -11.26 -12.27 -8.90
N LYS A 15 -10.57 -11.34 -8.25
CA LYS A 15 -9.23 -10.87 -8.68
C LYS A 15 -8.21 -12.01 -8.66
N ILE A 16 -8.22 -12.81 -7.60
CA ILE A 16 -7.31 -13.96 -7.46
C ILE A 16 -7.59 -15.01 -8.55
N GLU A 17 -8.84 -15.42 -8.73
CA GLU A 17 -9.26 -16.40 -9.73
C GLU A 17 -8.88 -15.94 -11.15
N LYS A 18 -9.20 -14.68 -11.49
CA LYS A 18 -8.87 -14.07 -12.77
C LYS A 18 -7.35 -14.03 -13.01
N THR A 19 -6.57 -13.74 -11.97
CA THR A 19 -5.11 -13.71 -12.05
C THR A 19 -4.53 -15.09 -12.30
N LEU A 20 -5.01 -16.10 -11.59
CA LEU A 20 -4.56 -17.48 -11.75
C LEU A 20 -4.93 -18.06 -13.12
N THR A 21 -6.14 -17.80 -13.58
CA THR A 21 -6.66 -18.31 -14.86
C THR A 21 -6.01 -17.65 -16.06
N THR A 22 -5.92 -16.32 -16.05
CA THR A 22 -5.42 -15.55 -17.19
C THR A 22 -3.90 -15.37 -17.17
N ARG A 23 -3.26 -15.55 -16.01
CA ARG A 23 -1.85 -15.25 -15.74
C ARG A 23 -1.49 -13.78 -16.09
N LYS A 24 -2.47 -12.89 -15.97
CA LYS A 24 -2.33 -11.45 -16.22
C LYS A 24 -2.83 -10.70 -14.99
N GLY A 25 -2.17 -9.59 -14.67
CA GLY A 25 -2.57 -8.75 -13.55
C GLY A 25 -1.73 -7.50 -13.46
N VAL A 26 -2.21 -6.55 -12.67
CA VAL A 26 -1.49 -5.36 -12.23
C VAL A 26 -1.20 -5.47 -10.74
N CYS A 27 -0.62 -4.44 -10.12
CA CYS A 27 -0.14 -4.47 -8.74
C CYS A 27 -1.16 -5.02 -7.74
N ILE A 28 -2.42 -4.59 -7.79
CA ILE A 28 -3.45 -5.07 -6.87
C ILE A 28 -3.69 -6.58 -7.01
N HIS A 29 -3.66 -7.13 -8.22
CA HIS A 29 -3.82 -8.57 -8.44
C HIS A 29 -2.66 -9.39 -7.85
N TYR A 30 -1.43 -8.89 -7.99
CA TYR A 30 -0.26 -9.50 -7.37
C TYR A 30 -0.33 -9.43 -5.84
N ALA A 31 -0.77 -8.28 -5.30
CA ALA A 31 -0.91 -8.07 -3.86
C ALA A 31 -2.00 -8.98 -3.27
N GLU A 32 -3.18 -9.08 -3.90
CA GLU A 32 -4.28 -9.95 -3.47
C GLU A 32 -3.86 -11.43 -3.46
N LEU A 33 -3.25 -11.89 -4.54
CA LEU A 33 -2.78 -13.28 -4.62
C LEU A 33 -1.70 -13.57 -3.57
N PHE A 34 -0.73 -12.68 -3.41
CA PHE A 34 0.31 -12.83 -2.40
C PHE A 34 -0.27 -12.83 -0.98
N ASN A 35 -1.16 -11.88 -0.68
CA ASN A 35 -1.83 -11.77 0.60
C ASN A 35 -2.62 -13.04 0.94
N ALA A 36 -3.37 -13.58 -0.02
CA ALA A 36 -4.10 -14.83 0.16
C ALA A 36 -3.17 -16.02 0.47
N ILE A 37 -2.03 -16.12 -0.25
CA ILE A 37 -1.07 -17.21 -0.03
C ILE A 37 -0.46 -17.11 1.37
N VAL A 38 0.01 -15.93 1.79
CA VAL A 38 0.67 -15.78 3.10
C VAL A 38 -0.31 -15.93 4.25
N SER A 39 -1.57 -15.50 4.07
CA SER A 39 -2.65 -15.72 5.04
C SER A 39 -2.99 -17.21 5.20
N GLN A 40 -3.03 -17.98 4.12
CA GLN A 40 -3.20 -19.43 4.15
C GLN A 40 -2.04 -20.15 4.87
N LEU A 41 -0.86 -19.57 4.84
CA LEU A 41 0.31 -20.05 5.60
C LEU A 41 0.29 -19.63 7.07
N GLY A 42 -0.75 -18.94 7.54
CA GLY A 42 -0.94 -18.51 8.92
C GLY A 42 -0.20 -17.23 9.30
N PHE A 43 0.31 -16.48 8.33
CA PHE A 43 0.91 -15.17 8.60
C PHE A 43 -0.17 -14.08 8.63
N GLU A 44 0.01 -13.14 9.53
CA GLU A 44 -0.73 -11.89 9.52
C GLU A 44 -0.21 -11.00 8.40
N SER A 45 -1.10 -10.52 7.53
CA SER A 45 -0.72 -9.73 6.35
C SER A 45 -1.77 -8.70 5.98
N GLU A 46 -1.32 -7.60 5.36
CA GLU A 46 -2.15 -6.48 4.92
C GLU A 46 -1.72 -6.02 3.53
N ILE A 47 -2.71 -5.62 2.72
CA ILE A 47 -2.45 -4.97 1.44
C ILE A 47 -2.33 -3.47 1.68
N ILE A 48 -1.23 -2.90 1.23
CA ILE A 48 -0.94 -1.48 1.37
C ILE A 48 -1.18 -0.79 0.03
N GLU A 49 -1.97 0.27 0.05
CA GLU A 49 -2.17 1.16 -1.09
C GLU A 49 -1.33 2.43 -0.91
N GLY A 50 -0.74 2.89 -2.01
CA GLY A 50 0.09 4.07 -2.00
C GLY A 50 0.54 4.47 -3.40
N TYR A 51 1.69 5.11 -3.49
CA TYR A 51 2.27 5.52 -4.77
C TYR A 51 3.79 5.37 -4.73
N THR A 52 4.39 5.40 -5.92
CA THR A 52 5.82 5.15 -6.06
C THR A 52 6.55 6.36 -6.64
N LYS A 53 7.87 6.38 -6.41
CA LYS A 53 8.79 7.36 -6.99
C LYS A 53 9.97 6.62 -7.61
N GLN A 54 10.26 6.90 -8.87
CA GLN A 54 11.42 6.37 -9.58
C GLN A 54 12.17 7.51 -10.27
N PHE A 55 13.49 7.50 -10.19
CA PHE A 55 14.35 8.53 -10.80
C PHE A 55 13.90 9.96 -10.44
N GLY A 56 13.49 10.18 -9.20
CA GLY A 56 13.00 11.47 -8.72
C GLY A 56 11.59 11.87 -9.16
N LYS A 57 10.91 11.04 -9.97
CA LYS A 57 9.56 11.30 -10.45
C LYS A 57 8.53 10.45 -9.72
N VAL A 58 7.49 11.10 -9.22
CA VAL A 58 6.32 10.44 -8.64
C VAL A 58 5.47 9.85 -9.74
N ALA A 59 5.03 8.60 -9.56
CA ALA A 59 4.13 7.95 -10.50
C ALA A 59 2.75 8.64 -10.53
N SER A 60 2.11 8.62 -11.70
CA SER A 60 0.75 9.14 -11.88
C SER A 60 -0.35 8.14 -11.49
N LEU A 61 0.01 6.89 -11.28
CA LEU A 61 -0.89 5.81 -10.89
C LEU A 61 -0.56 5.34 -9.47
N SER A 62 -1.59 4.90 -8.76
CA SER A 62 -1.44 4.22 -7.47
C SER A 62 -0.73 2.88 -7.64
N HIS A 63 -0.19 2.39 -6.53
CA HIS A 63 0.48 1.11 -6.45
C HIS A 63 0.01 0.35 -5.21
N ALA A 64 0.06 -0.97 -5.26
CA ALA A 64 -0.29 -1.84 -4.15
C ALA A 64 0.83 -2.84 -3.89
N TRP A 65 1.14 -3.04 -2.61
CA TRP A 65 2.11 -4.00 -2.11
C TRP A 65 1.63 -4.63 -0.80
N CYS A 66 2.44 -5.40 -0.09
CA CYS A 66 2.01 -6.10 1.10
C CYS A 66 2.94 -5.83 2.30
N ALA A 67 2.33 -5.81 3.49
CA ALA A 67 3.03 -5.99 4.76
C ALA A 67 2.71 -7.38 5.32
N VAL A 68 3.71 -8.06 5.86
CA VAL A 68 3.54 -9.37 6.51
C VAL A 68 4.25 -9.34 7.85
N LYS A 69 3.57 -9.81 8.89
CA LYS A 69 4.16 -9.95 10.22
C LYS A 69 4.80 -11.32 10.36
N SER A 70 6.11 -11.34 10.55
CA SER A 70 6.89 -12.56 10.78
C SER A 70 7.78 -12.36 12.00
N GLU A 71 7.79 -13.31 12.92
CA GLU A 71 8.58 -13.27 14.16
C GLU A 71 8.38 -11.96 14.95
N GLY A 72 7.13 -11.49 15.02
CA GLY A 72 6.75 -10.25 15.71
C GLY A 72 7.14 -8.96 15.00
N LYS A 73 7.70 -9.02 13.80
CA LYS A 73 8.12 -7.83 13.01
C LYS A 73 7.35 -7.74 11.72
N TRP A 74 6.94 -6.52 11.36
CA TRP A 74 6.37 -6.23 10.07
C TRP A 74 7.47 -6.08 9.01
N LEU A 75 7.32 -6.76 7.89
CA LEU A 75 8.21 -6.76 6.74
C LEU A 75 7.41 -6.41 5.49
N LEU A 76 8.03 -5.73 4.54
CA LEU A 76 7.37 -5.28 3.32
C LEU A 76 7.77 -6.15 2.12
N PHE A 77 6.76 -6.38 1.26
CA PHE A 77 6.90 -7.20 0.06
C PHE A 77 6.19 -6.49 -1.09
N ASP A 78 6.88 -6.31 -2.21
CA ASP A 78 6.22 -5.93 -3.45
C ASP A 78 6.31 -7.07 -4.46
N PRO A 79 5.27 -7.90 -4.56
CA PRO A 79 5.30 -9.03 -5.48
C PRO A 79 5.29 -8.60 -6.96
N THR A 80 4.86 -7.37 -7.26
CA THR A 80 4.86 -6.84 -8.63
C THR A 80 6.26 -6.48 -9.09
N TRP A 81 6.97 -5.63 -8.34
CA TRP A 81 8.34 -5.23 -8.67
C TRP A 81 9.35 -6.34 -8.39
N GLY A 82 9.00 -7.25 -7.48
CA GLY A 82 9.76 -8.47 -7.24
C GLY A 82 9.70 -9.48 -8.39
N ALA A 83 8.60 -9.53 -9.14
CA ALA A 83 8.44 -10.47 -10.26
C ALA A 83 9.16 -10.02 -11.54
N GLY A 84 9.34 -8.71 -11.75
CA GLY A 84 9.96 -8.19 -12.97
C GLY A 84 9.66 -6.72 -13.25
N SER A 85 9.78 -6.34 -14.50
CA SER A 85 9.54 -4.98 -14.95
C SER A 85 8.82 -4.95 -16.30
N VAL A 86 8.22 -3.80 -16.63
CA VAL A 86 7.64 -3.58 -17.96
C VAL A 86 8.63 -2.76 -18.78
N ASN A 87 9.01 -3.27 -19.93
CA ASN A 87 9.86 -2.58 -20.89
C ASN A 87 9.11 -2.47 -22.24
N ASN A 88 8.91 -1.26 -22.72
CA ASN A 88 8.16 -0.98 -23.96
C ASN A 88 6.79 -1.69 -24.02
N GLY A 89 6.04 -1.69 -22.90
CA GLY A 89 4.73 -2.33 -22.79
C GLY A 89 4.76 -3.85 -22.65
N VAL A 90 5.93 -4.48 -22.65
CA VAL A 90 6.10 -5.92 -22.49
C VAL A 90 6.65 -6.24 -21.11
N PHE A 91 6.01 -7.19 -20.42
CA PHE A 91 6.49 -7.68 -19.13
C PHE A 91 7.73 -8.55 -19.31
N VAL A 92 8.81 -8.16 -18.63
CA VAL A 92 10.07 -8.92 -18.58
C VAL A 92 10.19 -9.55 -17.21
N LYS A 93 10.06 -10.88 -17.15
CA LYS A 93 10.22 -11.64 -15.90
C LYS A 93 11.68 -11.58 -15.46
N LYS A 94 11.92 -10.98 -14.31
CA LYS A 94 13.25 -10.90 -13.68
C LYS A 94 13.07 -10.79 -12.17
N LEU A 95 13.33 -11.88 -11.46
CA LEU A 95 13.21 -11.88 -10.02
C LEU A 95 14.13 -10.82 -9.39
N ASN A 96 13.54 -9.98 -8.54
CA ASN A 96 14.24 -8.95 -7.78
C ASN A 96 14.01 -9.16 -6.29
N ASN A 97 14.97 -9.79 -5.63
CA ASN A 97 14.89 -10.11 -4.21
C ASN A 97 14.91 -8.89 -3.29
N PHE A 98 15.21 -7.69 -3.79
CA PHE A 98 15.12 -6.46 -3.02
C PHE A 98 13.70 -6.25 -2.46
N TYR A 99 12.67 -6.64 -3.24
CA TYR A 99 11.27 -6.51 -2.85
C TYR A 99 10.70 -7.70 -2.05
N PHE A 100 11.59 -8.54 -1.53
CA PHE A 100 11.24 -9.65 -0.65
C PHE A 100 11.81 -9.41 0.75
N LYS A 101 10.94 -9.22 1.74
CA LYS A 101 11.31 -8.85 3.13
C LYS A 101 12.08 -7.51 3.20
N THR A 102 11.66 -6.54 2.42
CA THR A 102 12.31 -5.22 2.37
C THR A 102 12.13 -4.49 3.70
N PRO A 103 13.20 -3.98 4.31
CA PRO A 103 13.07 -3.14 5.49
C PRO A 103 12.27 -1.87 5.19
N PRO A 104 11.41 -1.39 6.12
CA PRO A 104 10.55 -0.22 5.90
C PRO A 104 11.32 1.02 5.41
N LYS A 105 12.48 1.31 5.99
CA LYS A 105 13.32 2.44 5.57
C LYS A 105 13.77 2.34 4.10
N ALA A 106 14.14 1.16 3.64
CA ALA A 106 14.56 0.95 2.26
C ALA A 106 13.36 1.03 1.29
N MET A 107 12.20 0.49 1.70
CA MET A 107 10.99 0.61 0.90
C MET A 107 10.55 2.06 0.72
N LEU A 108 10.67 2.90 1.74
CA LEU A 108 10.34 4.32 1.70
C LEU A 108 11.21 5.15 0.73
N GLU A 109 12.28 4.61 0.18
CA GLU A 109 13.04 5.31 -0.86
C GLU A 109 12.23 5.43 -2.16
N THR A 110 11.32 4.50 -2.40
CA THR A 110 10.55 4.40 -3.65
C THR A 110 9.04 4.25 -3.46
N HIS A 111 8.56 3.82 -2.29
CA HIS A 111 7.16 3.52 -2.01
C HIS A 111 6.64 4.37 -0.86
N MET A 112 5.57 5.11 -1.09
CA MET A 112 4.90 5.93 -0.09
C MET A 112 3.47 5.43 0.10
N PRO A 113 3.11 4.86 1.26
CA PRO A 113 1.73 4.49 1.54
C PRO A 113 0.87 5.75 1.69
N PHE A 114 -0.39 5.68 1.26
CA PHE A 114 -1.34 6.78 1.49
C PHE A 114 -1.55 7.00 2.99
N ASP A 115 -1.76 5.92 3.74
CA ASP A 115 -1.84 5.95 5.19
C ASP A 115 -0.44 5.78 5.80
N TYR A 116 0.08 6.80 6.47
CA TYR A 116 1.43 6.78 7.03
C TYR A 116 1.65 5.71 8.10
N LEU A 117 0.61 5.10 8.65
CA LEU A 117 0.72 3.95 9.53
C LEU A 117 1.57 2.84 8.91
N TRP A 118 1.36 2.61 7.61
CA TRP A 118 2.01 1.55 6.85
C TRP A 118 3.41 1.92 6.33
N GLN A 119 3.95 3.08 6.72
CA GLN A 119 5.38 3.33 6.61
C GLN A 119 6.17 2.45 7.59
N LEU A 120 5.52 1.91 8.63
CA LEU A 120 6.11 1.09 9.69
C LEU A 120 7.33 1.78 10.32
N SER A 121 7.23 3.08 10.49
CA SER A 121 8.29 3.97 10.96
C SER A 121 7.90 4.63 12.28
N ARG A 122 8.86 4.71 13.21
CA ARG A 122 8.68 5.48 14.45
C ARG A 122 8.63 7.00 14.20
N TYR A 123 9.11 7.43 13.04
CA TYR A 123 9.13 8.83 12.61
C TYR A 123 8.66 8.91 11.15
N PRO A 124 7.34 8.71 10.90
CA PRO A 124 6.83 8.71 9.54
C PRO A 124 7.09 10.07 8.87
N ILE A 125 7.45 10.03 7.59
CA ILE A 125 7.62 11.23 6.78
C ILE A 125 6.30 11.62 6.13
N ASN A 126 6.13 12.91 5.83
CA ASN A 126 4.95 13.38 5.13
C ASN A 126 5.12 13.31 3.59
N ASN A 127 4.02 13.52 2.87
CA ASN A 127 4.02 13.44 1.41
C ASN A 127 4.97 14.45 0.75
N ALA A 128 5.10 15.68 1.30
CA ALA A 128 6.01 16.70 0.76
C ALA A 128 7.49 16.30 0.94
N GLU A 129 7.84 15.72 2.08
CA GLU A 129 9.18 15.19 2.35
C GLU A 129 9.51 14.04 1.39
N PHE A 130 8.59 13.10 1.17
CA PHE A 130 8.79 12.02 0.22
C PHE A 130 8.98 12.53 -1.21
N ILE A 131 8.09 13.42 -1.67
CA ILE A 131 8.13 13.94 -3.04
C ILE A 131 9.42 14.72 -3.29
N SER A 132 9.80 15.60 -2.38
CA SER A 132 11.01 16.41 -2.50
C SER A 132 12.30 15.63 -2.26
N GLY A 133 12.22 14.50 -1.55
CA GLY A 133 13.37 13.75 -1.07
C GLY A 133 14.14 14.44 0.06
N LYS A 134 13.56 15.48 0.65
CA LYS A 134 14.16 16.27 1.74
C LYS A 134 13.37 16.06 3.02
N VAL A 135 13.90 15.24 3.92
CA VAL A 135 13.31 15.05 5.25
C VAL A 135 13.81 16.16 6.17
N VAL A 136 12.87 16.90 6.76
CA VAL A 136 13.19 17.96 7.72
C VAL A 136 13.44 17.34 9.08
N ALA A 137 14.65 17.54 9.59
CA ALA A 137 14.99 17.09 10.94
C ALA A 137 14.12 17.83 11.97
N ASN A 138 13.34 17.09 12.73
CA ASN A 138 12.54 17.61 13.84
C ASN A 138 12.89 16.81 15.11
N PRO A 139 13.80 17.31 15.96
CA PRO A 139 14.22 16.61 17.17
C PRO A 139 13.11 16.47 18.21
N THR A 140 12.04 17.25 18.10
CA THR A 140 10.88 17.21 18.99
C THR A 140 9.72 16.38 18.44
N LYS A 141 9.90 15.75 17.26
CA LYS A 141 8.85 14.91 16.67
C LYS A 141 8.54 13.75 17.60
N PRO A 142 7.28 13.58 18.02
CA PRO A 142 6.90 12.49 18.90
C PRO A 142 7.12 11.14 18.21
N VAL A 143 7.48 10.14 19.00
CA VAL A 143 7.59 8.76 18.54
C VAL A 143 6.21 8.24 18.20
N PHE A 144 6.04 7.74 16.98
CA PHE A 144 4.84 7.06 16.54
C PHE A 144 4.97 5.55 16.75
N ASN A 145 4.17 5.00 17.66
CA ASN A 145 4.18 3.57 17.90
C ASN A 145 3.24 2.84 16.93
N PHE A 146 3.68 2.67 15.69
CA PHE A 146 2.90 2.03 14.65
C PHE A 146 2.45 0.60 15.02
N ALA A 147 3.25 -0.14 15.79
CA ALA A 147 2.90 -1.50 16.18
C ALA A 147 1.67 -1.53 17.09
N ASP A 148 1.64 -0.65 18.11
CA ASP A 148 0.47 -0.50 18.99
C ASP A 148 -0.75 0.00 18.21
N GLU A 149 -0.57 0.91 17.27
CA GLU A 149 -1.68 1.42 16.47
C GLU A 149 -2.28 0.34 15.57
N ILE A 150 -1.47 -0.52 14.97
CA ILE A 150 -1.94 -1.68 14.19
C ILE A 150 -2.73 -2.64 15.11
N GLU A 151 -2.21 -2.96 16.30
CA GLU A 151 -2.94 -3.85 17.23
C GLU A 151 -4.26 -3.24 17.70
N LYS A 152 -4.31 -1.93 17.95
CA LYS A 152 -5.56 -1.22 18.28
C LYS A 152 -6.55 -1.25 17.12
N LEU A 153 -6.08 -1.10 15.87
CA LEU A 153 -6.95 -1.15 14.70
C LEU A 153 -7.69 -2.48 14.56
N LYS A 154 -7.05 -3.60 14.90
CA LYS A 154 -7.67 -4.93 14.81
C LYS A 154 -8.93 -5.07 15.66
N GLN A 155 -9.03 -4.30 16.75
CA GLN A 155 -10.16 -4.33 17.67
C GLN A 155 -11.30 -3.38 17.24
N LYS A 156 -11.12 -2.61 16.16
CA LYS A 156 -12.06 -1.59 15.70
C LYS A 156 -12.95 -2.13 14.58
N THR A 157 -14.15 -1.53 14.49
CA THR A 157 -15.03 -1.79 13.34
C THR A 157 -14.43 -1.26 12.05
N GLU A 158 -14.84 -1.80 10.92
CA GLU A 158 -14.36 -1.37 9.59
C GLU A 158 -14.63 0.12 9.33
N GLU A 159 -15.74 0.64 9.85
CA GLU A 159 -16.06 2.08 9.78
C GLU A 159 -15.03 2.93 10.53
N ILE A 160 -14.66 2.52 11.76
CA ILE A 160 -13.65 3.25 12.55
C ILE A 160 -12.28 3.15 11.91
N LYS A 161 -11.90 1.97 11.40
CA LYS A 161 -10.63 1.79 10.67
C LYS A 161 -10.55 2.74 9.48
N LEU A 162 -11.63 2.83 8.70
CA LEU A 162 -11.71 3.69 7.53
C LEU A 162 -11.65 5.18 7.90
N PHE A 163 -12.37 5.59 8.94
CA PHE A 163 -12.32 6.96 9.45
C PHE A 163 -10.92 7.35 9.91
N GLU A 164 -10.23 6.48 10.63
CA GLU A 164 -8.86 6.74 11.10
C GLU A 164 -7.85 6.74 9.95
N CYS A 165 -8.02 5.88 8.95
CA CYS A 165 -7.23 5.91 7.72
C CYS A 165 -7.38 7.29 7.03
N ILE A 166 -8.62 7.75 6.81
CA ILE A 166 -8.91 9.07 6.25
C ILE A 166 -8.18 10.16 7.03
N SER A 167 -8.29 10.16 8.36
CA SER A 167 -7.65 11.15 9.23
C SER A 167 -6.12 11.15 9.09
N ARG A 168 -5.49 9.96 8.99
CA ARG A 168 -4.04 9.85 8.80
C ARG A 168 -3.60 10.29 7.41
N VAL A 169 -4.40 10.00 6.37
CA VAL A 169 -4.10 10.47 5.00
C VAL A 169 -4.15 12.00 4.93
N GLU A 170 -5.16 12.63 5.54
CA GLU A 170 -5.28 14.09 5.62
C GLU A 170 -4.11 14.71 6.38
N ALA A 171 -3.77 14.16 7.54
CA ALA A 171 -2.66 14.62 8.37
C ALA A 171 -1.30 14.52 7.65
N ASN A 172 -1.15 13.55 6.74
CA ASN A 172 0.08 13.35 5.97
C ASN A 172 0.24 14.32 4.79
N GLY A 173 -0.79 15.12 4.51
CA GLY A 173 -0.80 16.17 3.50
C GLY A 173 -1.30 15.70 2.12
N VAL A 174 -2.29 16.41 1.59
CA VAL A 174 -2.92 16.12 0.29
C VAL A 174 -2.24 16.96 -0.79
N SER A 175 -1.07 16.53 -1.26
CA SER A 175 -0.17 17.30 -2.12
C SER A 175 -0.30 16.98 -3.62
N THR A 176 -0.98 15.89 -4.00
CA THR A 176 -1.15 15.49 -5.40
C THR A 176 -2.60 15.12 -5.70
N LYS A 177 -2.96 15.14 -7.00
CA LYS A 177 -4.28 14.67 -7.44
C LYS A 177 -4.52 13.22 -7.04
N LEU A 178 -3.50 12.36 -7.13
CA LEU A 178 -3.59 10.95 -6.78
C LEU A 178 -4.00 10.74 -5.32
N ILE A 179 -3.38 11.48 -4.38
CA ILE A 179 -3.74 11.42 -2.96
C ILE A 179 -5.16 11.93 -2.73
N LYS A 180 -5.54 12.99 -3.44
CA LYS A 180 -6.89 13.56 -3.37
C LYS A 180 -7.93 12.56 -3.83
N ASP A 181 -7.72 11.94 -5.00
CA ASP A 181 -8.64 10.94 -5.56
C ASP A 181 -8.79 9.72 -4.60
N TYR A 182 -7.68 9.25 -4.03
CA TYR A 182 -7.72 8.19 -3.02
C TYR A 182 -8.54 8.58 -1.79
N LEU A 183 -8.31 9.78 -1.27
CA LEU A 183 -9.02 10.31 -0.11
C LEU A 183 -10.53 10.45 -0.37
N GLU A 184 -10.91 10.96 -1.54
CA GLU A 184 -12.32 11.08 -1.94
C GLU A 184 -12.98 9.70 -2.04
N ASN A 185 -12.31 8.70 -2.62
CA ASN A 185 -12.81 7.34 -2.68
C ASN A 185 -13.05 6.75 -1.30
N LYS A 186 -12.12 6.94 -0.35
CA LYS A 186 -12.28 6.45 1.03
C LYS A 186 -13.40 7.18 1.77
N LYS A 187 -13.61 8.48 1.54
CA LYS A 187 -14.74 9.22 2.09
C LYS A 187 -16.08 8.74 1.54
N ASN A 188 -16.16 8.44 0.25
CA ASN A 188 -17.35 7.88 -0.37
C ASN A 188 -17.66 6.48 0.17
N GLU A 189 -16.63 5.64 0.36
CA GLU A 189 -16.78 4.33 0.99
C GLU A 189 -17.34 4.45 2.42
N LEU A 190 -16.82 5.38 3.22
CA LEU A 190 -17.31 5.64 4.57
C LEU A 190 -18.77 6.11 4.58
N SER A 191 -19.13 7.01 3.67
CA SER A 191 -20.50 7.50 3.54
C SER A 191 -21.47 6.38 3.13
N GLY A 192 -21.06 5.51 2.21
CA GLY A 192 -21.86 4.35 1.80
C GLY A 192 -22.11 3.36 2.94
N LYS A 193 -21.11 3.12 3.80
CA LYS A 193 -21.26 2.24 4.98
C LYS A 193 -22.27 2.82 5.99
N ARG A 194 -22.28 4.14 6.20
CA ARG A 194 -23.21 4.82 7.13
C ARG A 194 -24.65 4.83 6.64
N ASN A 195 -24.87 4.84 5.34
CA ASN A 195 -26.21 4.84 4.76
C ASN A 195 -26.86 3.45 4.73
N ASN A 196 -26.10 2.39 4.98
CA ASN A 196 -26.56 1.00 4.97
C ASN A 196 -26.77 0.42 6.39
N GLN A 197 -26.65 1.22 7.44
CA GLN A 197 -26.98 0.91 8.83
C GLN A 197 -28.31 1.54 9.24
#